data_4a78ea20c20fd1598ab1b07e11e01e92
#
_entry.id   4a78ea20c20fd1598ab1b07e11e01e92
#
_cell.length_a   1.000
_cell.length_b   1.000
_cell.length_c   1.000
_cell.angle_alpha   90.00
_cell.angle_beta   90.00
_cell.angle_gamma   90.00
#
_symmetry.space_group_name_H-M   'P 1'
#
loop_
_entity.id
_entity.type
_entity.pdbx_description
1 polymer ?
#
loop_
_entity_poly.entity_id
_entity_poly.type
_entity_poly.pdbx_seq_one_letter_code
_entity_poly.pdbx_strand_id
1 'polypeptide(L)' 'MSDIVEDGLLSLLRKKIREHMNEMSDNVSTGNANSFDEYKRQCGVIEGLAIAEREILDLDERLRDR' A
#
# COMPACT_ATOMS: atom_id res chain seq x y z
N MET A 1 2.95 16.87 -17.67
CA MET A 1 3.57 16.89 -16.38
C MET A 1 2.73 17.46 -15.28
N SER A 2 1.75 18.25 -15.60
CA SER A 2 0.89 18.76 -14.55
C SER A 2 0.20 17.62 -13.80
N ASP A 3 -0.03 16.49 -14.47
CA ASP A 3 -0.63 15.35 -13.81
C ASP A 3 0.24 14.88 -12.65
N ILE A 4 1.53 14.90 -12.83
CA ILE A 4 2.44 14.50 -11.79
C ILE A 4 2.42 15.49 -10.65
N VAL A 5 2.29 16.76 -10.98
CA VAL A 5 2.26 17.80 -9.96
C VAL A 5 0.92 17.83 -9.23
N GLU A 6 -0.16 17.73 -9.98
CA GLU A 6 -1.50 17.90 -9.40
C GLU A 6 -1.99 16.65 -8.69
N ASP A 7 -1.90 15.52 -9.40
CA ASP A 7 -2.39 14.27 -8.84
C ASP A 7 -1.27 13.41 -8.35
N GLY A 8 -0.09 13.74 -8.84
CA GLY A 8 0.94 12.76 -8.95
C GLY A 8 1.54 12.31 -7.64
N LEU A 9 1.73 13.23 -6.71
CA LEU A 9 2.45 12.87 -5.49
C LEU A 9 1.72 11.80 -4.71
N LEU A 10 0.43 12.01 -4.47
CA LEU A 10 -0.35 11.03 -3.73
C LEU A 10 -0.55 9.76 -4.55
N SER A 11 -0.75 9.92 -5.85
CA SER A 11 -0.89 8.76 -6.74
C SER A 11 0.38 7.94 -6.77
N LEU A 12 1.52 8.59 -6.84
CA LEU A 12 2.79 7.90 -6.85
C LEU A 12 3.05 7.17 -5.54
N LEU A 13 2.75 7.85 -4.44
CA LEU A 13 2.93 7.23 -3.13
C LEU A 13 2.03 6.01 -2.99
N ARG A 14 0.78 6.13 -3.41
CA ARG A 14 -0.15 5.03 -3.34
C ARG A 14 0.33 3.85 -4.18
N LYS A 15 0.86 4.15 -5.37
CA LYS A 15 1.39 3.10 -6.23
C LYS A 15 2.56 2.38 -5.57
N LYS A 16 3.44 3.13 -4.92
CA LYS A 16 4.57 2.54 -4.23
C LYS A 16 4.10 1.63 -3.10
N ILE A 17 3.11 2.07 -2.36
CA ILE A 17 2.57 1.26 -1.27
C ILE A 17 1.93 0.00 -1.82
N ARG A 18 1.21 0.12 -2.92
CA ARG A 18 0.59 -1.05 -3.54
C ARG A 18 1.64 -2.05 -4.02
N GLU A 19 2.76 -1.56 -4.53
CA GLU A 19 3.84 -2.44 -4.96
C GLU A 19 4.39 -3.22 -3.78
N HIS A 20 4.57 -2.56 -2.63
CA HIS A 20 5.03 -3.24 -1.42
C HIS A 20 4.04 -4.29 -0.96
N MET A 21 2.75 -3.95 -1.02
CA MET A 21 1.71 -4.90 -0.64
C MET A 21 1.73 -6.14 -1.52
N ASN A 22 1.85 -5.93 -2.82
CA ASN A 22 1.86 -7.04 -3.76
C ASN A 22 3.08 -7.92 -3.55
N GLU A 23 4.21 -7.31 -3.31
CA GLU A 23 5.45 -8.03 -3.06
C GLU A 23 5.33 -8.90 -1.82
N MET A 24 4.80 -8.32 -0.75
CA MET A 24 4.62 -9.06 0.49
C MET A 24 3.59 -10.17 0.34
N SER A 25 2.52 -9.89 -0.41
CA SER A 25 1.49 -10.87 -0.69
C SER A 25 2.06 -12.06 -1.45
N ASP A 26 2.91 -11.77 -2.42
CA ASP A 26 3.56 -12.83 -3.18
C ASP A 26 4.44 -13.68 -2.28
N ASN A 27 5.16 -13.06 -1.38
CA ASN A 27 6.02 -13.79 -0.45
C ASN A 27 5.21 -14.73 0.42
N VAL A 28 4.08 -14.26 0.93
CA VAL A 28 3.21 -15.10 1.74
C VAL A 28 2.65 -16.25 0.92
N SER A 29 2.21 -15.94 -0.31
CA SER A 29 1.58 -16.94 -1.18
C SER A 29 2.54 -18.03 -1.59
N THR A 30 3.83 -17.71 -1.69
CA THR A 30 4.81 -18.70 -2.12
C THR A 30 5.40 -19.49 -0.94
N GLY A 31 4.88 -19.26 0.27
CA GLY A 31 5.32 -20.03 1.41
C GLY A 31 6.67 -19.65 1.96
N ASN A 32 7.07 -18.40 1.79
CA ASN A 32 8.36 -17.96 2.29
C ASN A 32 8.40 -17.74 3.80
N ALA A 33 7.25 -17.80 4.45
CA ALA A 33 7.22 -17.68 5.89
C ALA A 33 7.72 -18.97 6.52
N ASN A 34 8.63 -18.85 7.47
CA ASN A 34 9.25 -20.01 8.11
C ASN A 34 8.49 -20.52 9.32
N SER A 35 7.52 -19.73 9.80
CA SER A 35 6.79 -20.09 10.98
C SER A 35 5.44 -19.39 10.96
N PHE A 36 4.55 -19.82 11.85
CA PHE A 36 3.26 -19.16 11.98
C PHE A 36 3.41 -17.72 12.44
N ASP A 37 4.36 -17.48 13.34
CA ASP A 37 4.61 -16.11 13.81
C ASP A 37 5.08 -15.22 12.67
N GLU A 38 5.95 -15.74 11.82
CA GLU A 38 6.43 -14.99 10.67
C GLU A 38 5.28 -14.71 9.70
N TYR A 39 4.43 -15.70 9.49
CA TYR A 39 3.27 -15.53 8.63
C TYR A 39 2.35 -14.45 9.18
N LYS A 40 2.08 -14.46 10.48
CA LYS A 40 1.23 -13.45 11.09
C LYS A 40 1.83 -12.06 10.96
N ARG A 41 3.14 -11.96 11.14
CA ARG A 41 3.84 -10.70 11.01
C ARG A 41 3.66 -10.14 9.60
N GLN A 42 3.84 -11.00 8.60
CA GLN A 42 3.71 -10.58 7.21
C GLN A 42 2.28 -10.13 6.90
N CYS A 43 1.30 -10.84 7.41
CA CYS A 43 -0.09 -10.44 7.23
C CYS A 43 -0.37 -9.08 7.88
N GLY A 44 0.23 -8.83 9.04
CA GLY A 44 0.10 -7.55 9.71
C GLY A 44 0.70 -6.41 8.90
N VAL A 45 1.84 -6.68 8.25
CA VAL A 45 2.46 -5.67 7.39
C VAL A 45 1.53 -5.32 6.23
N ILE A 46 0.96 -6.33 5.59
CA ILE A 46 0.03 -6.11 4.49
C ILE A 46 -1.17 -5.29 4.96
N GLU A 47 -1.70 -5.64 6.12
CA GLU A 47 -2.85 -4.92 6.65
C GLU A 47 -2.50 -3.47 6.93
N GLY A 48 -1.33 -3.22 7.51
CA GLY A 48 -0.89 -1.86 7.78
C GLY A 48 -0.74 -1.04 6.52
N LEU A 49 -0.18 -1.65 5.49
CA LEU A 49 -0.03 -0.96 4.21
C LEU A 49 -1.39 -0.69 3.57
N ALA A 50 -2.34 -1.61 3.73
CA ALA A 50 -3.68 -1.40 3.20
C ALA A 50 -4.37 -0.22 3.90
N ILE A 51 -4.18 -0.11 5.20
CA ILE A 51 -4.73 1.02 5.95
C ILE A 51 -4.12 2.33 5.45
N ALA A 52 -2.80 2.33 5.24
CA ALA A 52 -2.13 3.52 4.73
C ALA A 52 -2.64 3.90 3.36
N GLU A 53 -2.86 2.92 2.50
CA GLU A 53 -3.38 3.19 1.17
C GLU A 53 -4.76 3.83 1.24
N ARG A 54 -5.60 3.34 2.13
CA ARG A 54 -6.94 3.90 2.30
C ARG A 54 -6.88 5.35 2.77
N GLU A 55 -5.95 5.65 3.68
CA GLU A 55 -5.81 7.01 4.16
C GLU A 55 -5.39 7.95 3.03
N ILE A 56 -4.53 7.47 2.15
CA ILE A 56 -4.09 8.27 1.02
C ILE A 56 -5.24 8.53 0.07
N LEU A 57 -6.06 7.51 -0.19
CA LEU A 57 -7.23 7.66 -1.04
C LEU A 57 -8.21 8.67 -0.46
N ASP A 58 -8.45 8.59 0.84
CA ASP A 58 -9.36 9.51 1.49
C ASP A 58 -8.85 10.94 1.39
N LEU A 59 -7.57 11.12 1.63
CA LEU A 59 -6.96 12.44 1.56
C LEU A 59 -7.04 12.99 0.14
N ASP A 60 -6.77 12.16 -0.85
CA ASP A 60 -6.81 12.57 -2.24
C ASP A 60 -8.21 13.03 -2.62
N GLU A 61 -9.22 12.30 -2.19
CA GLU A 61 -10.60 12.67 -2.45
C GLU A 61 -10.96 14.01 -1.83
N ARG A 62 -10.54 14.21 -0.59
CA ARG A 62 -10.83 15.46 0.09
C ARG A 62 -10.18 16.64 -0.62
N LEU A 63 -8.97 16.45 -1.09
CA LEU A 63 -8.27 17.53 -1.80
C LEU A 63 -8.91 17.84 -3.12
N ARG A 64 -9.46 16.82 -3.77
CA ARG A 64 -10.11 17.04 -5.06
C ARG A 64 -11.48 17.70 -4.94
N ASP A 65 -12.15 17.46 -3.83
CA ASP A 65 -13.49 17.99 -3.61
C ASP A 65 -13.50 19.44 -3.16
N ARG A 66 -12.36 20.07 -3.01
CA ARG A 66 -12.29 21.46 -2.54
C ARG A 66 -12.49 22.51 -3.63
#